data_159011f4e89cb0dc04f3b093eadfb7b4
#
_entry.id   159011f4e89cb0dc04f3b093eadfb7b4
#
_cell.length_a   1.000
_cell.length_b   1.000
_cell.length_c   1.000
_cell.angle_alpha   90.00
_cell.angle_beta   90.00
_cell.angle_gamma   90.00
#
_symmetry.space_group_name_H-M   'P 1'
#
loop_
_entity.id
_entity.type
_entity.pdbx_description
1 polymer ?
#
loop_
_entity_poly.entity_id
_entity_poly.type
_entity_poly.pdbx_seq_one_letter_code
_entity_poly.pdbx_strand_id
1 'polypeptide(L)'
;MGDVLKGRGCAWEFEDGGLRITPEPGKKGSKLSMELGARFVPYDALAEVALETDARGRVVLRVVPRQGADPVMSAAAGQLQDSLDPYRLVLPAAKEELAGRHADEIRAALSERGPAERFLVAGPSVPRGFKAWDGEAAFDGQAVTFTWFLSGASPAKYTAGDRRYPVSEIEGVEWHALEDASGSLRLHVRGHHAPADPNKDPASVVFGIGHGATHESLPFAAAVLAAVQETKAEPLSRR
;
A
#
# COMPACT_ATOMS: atom_id res chain seq x y z
N MET A 1 23.55 16.82 1.03
CA MET A 1 23.63 15.41 1.48
C MET A 1 22.74 15.34 2.69
N GLY A 2 21.60 14.69 2.55
CA GLY A 2 20.58 14.68 3.60
C GLY A 2 21.04 13.89 4.83
N ASP A 3 20.57 14.28 6.01
CA ASP A 3 20.79 13.52 7.23
C ASP A 3 20.07 12.18 7.18
N VAL A 4 20.74 11.10 7.60
CA VAL A 4 20.18 9.74 7.58
C VAL A 4 19.90 9.26 9.00
N LEU A 5 18.64 8.92 9.26
CA LEU A 5 18.21 8.35 10.53
C LEU A 5 17.93 6.85 10.36
N LYS A 6 18.86 6.02 10.86
CA LYS A 6 18.71 4.55 10.81
C LYS A 6 17.98 4.04 12.02
N GLY A 7 16.91 3.30 11.77
CA GLY A 7 16.06 2.67 12.76
C GLY A 7 15.96 1.16 12.58
N ARG A 8 14.92 0.55 13.13
CA ARG A 8 14.70 -0.88 13.07
C ARG A 8 14.10 -1.27 11.71
N GLY A 9 14.92 -1.85 10.83
CA GLY A 9 14.48 -2.42 9.55
C GLY A 9 14.28 -1.41 8.43
N CYS A 10 14.56 -0.12 8.65
CA CYS A 10 14.58 0.89 7.61
C CYS A 10 15.48 2.08 8.00
N ALA A 11 15.88 2.84 6.99
CA ALA A 11 16.54 4.12 7.12
C ALA A 11 15.68 5.21 6.49
N TRP A 12 15.62 6.37 7.15
CA TRP A 12 14.98 7.57 6.63
C TRP A 12 16.06 8.60 6.32
N GLU A 13 16.06 9.08 5.08
CA GLU A 13 16.93 10.16 4.61
C GLU A 13 16.07 11.39 4.37
N PHE A 14 16.46 12.50 5.01
CA PHE A 14 15.74 13.77 4.92
C PHE A 14 16.36 14.58 3.78
N GLU A 15 15.58 14.73 2.70
CA GLU A 15 15.97 15.41 1.47
C GLU A 15 15.22 16.75 1.34
N ASP A 16 15.68 17.62 0.42
CA ASP A 16 14.94 18.81 0.08
C ASP A 16 13.57 18.43 -0.49
N GLY A 17 12.50 18.90 0.19
CA GLY A 17 11.11 18.69 -0.20
C GLY A 17 10.50 17.34 0.16
N GLY A 18 11.21 16.43 0.85
CA GLY A 18 10.63 15.15 1.22
C GLY A 18 11.52 14.21 2.01
N LEU A 19 10.99 13.05 2.23
CA LEU A 19 11.56 11.96 3.01
C LEU A 19 11.76 10.74 2.11
N ARG A 20 12.98 10.21 2.06
CA ARG A 20 13.26 8.90 1.43
C ARG A 20 13.29 7.82 2.49
N ILE A 21 12.38 6.84 2.34
CA ILE A 21 12.29 5.65 3.19
C ILE A 21 12.94 4.50 2.46
N THR A 22 14.01 3.93 3.01
CA THR A 22 14.74 2.80 2.43
C THR A 22 14.68 1.62 3.38
N PRO A 23 14.05 0.48 3.00
CA PRO A 23 14.06 -0.73 3.80
C PRO A 23 15.48 -1.28 3.93
N GLU A 24 15.82 -1.76 5.13
CA GLU A 24 17.10 -2.45 5.36
C GLU A 24 16.87 -3.98 5.37
N PRO A 25 17.64 -4.76 4.57
CA PRO A 25 17.55 -6.20 4.56
C PRO A 25 17.92 -6.78 5.94
N GLY A 26 17.20 -7.81 6.39
CA GLY A 26 17.51 -8.53 7.61
C GLY A 26 16.29 -8.95 8.43
N LYS A 27 16.55 -9.65 9.55
CA LYS A 27 15.50 -10.22 10.42
C LYS A 27 14.60 -9.17 11.12
N LYS A 28 14.95 -7.89 11.05
CA LYS A 28 14.23 -6.80 11.73
C LYS A 28 13.30 -5.99 10.81
N GLY A 29 13.45 -6.16 9.48
CA GLY A 29 12.63 -5.47 8.49
C GLY A 29 11.25 -6.12 8.33
N SER A 30 10.25 -5.31 8.03
CA SER A 30 8.93 -5.79 7.62
C SER A 30 9.01 -6.35 6.20
N LYS A 31 8.40 -7.52 5.96
CA LYS A 31 8.27 -8.05 4.59
C LYS A 31 7.54 -7.05 3.67
N LEU A 32 6.53 -6.37 4.21
CA LEU A 32 5.80 -5.34 3.46
C LEU A 32 6.73 -4.20 3.03
N SER A 33 7.57 -3.68 3.95
CA SER A 33 8.51 -2.61 3.60
C SER A 33 9.52 -3.06 2.52
N MET A 34 9.99 -4.31 2.58
CA MET A 34 10.88 -4.87 1.58
C MET A 34 10.22 -4.96 0.19
N GLU A 35 8.95 -5.38 0.13
CA GLU A 35 8.17 -5.46 -1.11
C GLU A 35 7.83 -4.08 -1.69
N LEU A 36 7.63 -3.09 -0.83
CA LEU A 36 7.41 -1.70 -1.26
C LEU A 36 8.71 -1.06 -1.82
N GLY A 37 9.88 -1.52 -1.35
CA GLY A 37 11.16 -0.97 -1.75
C GLY A 37 11.43 0.44 -1.21
N ALA A 38 12.46 1.08 -1.76
CA ALA A 38 12.78 2.46 -1.44
C ALA A 38 11.72 3.41 -2.02
N ARG A 39 11.21 4.35 -1.19
CA ARG A 39 10.16 5.28 -1.57
C ARG A 39 10.51 6.71 -1.19
N PHE A 40 10.21 7.64 -2.07
CA PHE A 40 10.26 9.06 -1.77
C PHE A 40 8.85 9.55 -1.41
N VAL A 41 8.76 10.26 -0.29
CA VAL A 41 7.51 10.81 0.25
C VAL A 41 7.67 12.31 0.33
N PRO A 42 7.06 13.09 -0.58
CA PRO A 42 7.08 14.54 -0.51
C PRO A 42 6.46 15.04 0.79
N TYR A 43 6.96 16.15 1.35
CA TYR A 43 6.34 16.76 2.54
C TYR A 43 4.90 17.20 2.29
N ASP A 44 4.56 17.57 1.06
CA ASP A 44 3.19 17.89 0.63
C ASP A 44 2.24 16.68 0.72
N ALA A 45 2.79 15.46 0.73
CA ALA A 45 2.00 14.24 0.92
C ALA A 45 1.68 13.95 2.39
N LEU A 46 2.27 14.69 3.35
CA LEU A 46 2.14 14.45 4.78
C LEU A 46 1.14 15.41 5.43
N ALA A 47 0.31 14.87 6.32
CA ALA A 47 -0.62 15.64 7.15
C ALA A 47 -0.06 15.91 8.55
N GLU A 48 0.73 14.98 9.09
CA GLU A 48 1.17 15.03 10.48
C GLU A 48 2.51 14.32 10.67
N VAL A 49 3.25 14.77 11.69
CA VAL A 49 4.41 14.07 12.25
C VAL A 49 4.26 13.97 13.75
N ALA A 50 4.50 12.78 14.28
CA ALA A 50 4.46 12.48 15.72
C ALA A 50 5.79 11.86 16.19
N LEU A 51 6.19 12.19 17.40
CA LEU A 51 7.29 11.56 18.11
C LEU A 51 6.73 10.97 19.41
N GLU A 52 6.86 9.67 19.57
CA GLU A 52 6.26 8.92 20.65
C GLU A 52 7.29 8.01 21.31
N THR A 53 7.01 7.56 22.53
CA THR A 53 7.79 6.50 23.20
C THR A 53 6.91 5.27 23.33
N ASP A 54 7.38 4.14 22.80
CA ASP A 54 6.63 2.88 22.92
C ASP A 54 6.77 2.26 24.34
N ALA A 55 5.97 1.22 24.59
CA ALA A 55 5.94 0.52 25.87
C ALA A 55 7.31 -0.12 26.27
N ARG A 56 8.28 -0.17 25.36
CA ARG A 56 9.64 -0.67 25.61
C ARG A 56 10.67 0.45 25.77
N GLY A 57 10.24 1.71 25.88
CA GLY A 57 11.11 2.87 26.00
C GLY A 57 11.87 3.21 24.70
N ARG A 58 11.39 2.76 23.54
CA ARG A 58 11.98 3.11 22.25
C ARG A 58 11.28 4.32 21.68
N VAL A 59 12.02 5.16 20.99
CA VAL A 59 11.49 6.31 20.28
C VAL A 59 10.88 5.86 18.97
N VAL A 60 9.70 6.35 18.65
CA VAL A 60 8.97 6.12 17.42
C VAL A 60 8.73 7.45 16.74
N LEU A 61 9.39 7.67 15.61
CA LEU A 61 9.07 8.77 14.70
C LEU A 61 8.06 8.23 13.69
N ARG A 62 6.87 8.86 13.65
CA ARG A 62 5.79 8.50 12.74
C ARG A 62 5.40 9.70 11.90
N VAL A 63 5.25 9.51 10.60
CA VAL A 63 4.61 10.48 9.72
C VAL A 63 3.29 9.90 9.21
N VAL A 64 2.30 10.76 9.03
CA VAL A 64 0.97 10.37 8.57
C VAL A 64 0.71 10.99 7.20
N PRO A 65 0.57 10.20 6.15
CA PRO A 65 0.17 10.73 4.85
C PRO A 65 -1.21 11.38 4.89
N ARG A 66 -1.39 12.41 4.07
CA ARG A 66 -2.71 12.97 3.79
C ARG A 66 -3.62 11.91 3.20
N GLN A 67 -4.89 11.95 3.51
CA GLN A 67 -5.88 11.06 2.89
C GLN A 67 -5.81 11.21 1.36
N GLY A 68 -5.68 10.09 0.65
CA GLY A 68 -5.58 10.08 -0.82
C GLY A 68 -4.20 10.43 -1.38
N ALA A 69 -3.17 10.70 -0.55
CA ALA A 69 -1.83 11.04 -1.03
C ALA A 69 -0.95 9.80 -1.33
N ASP A 70 -1.23 8.66 -0.72
CA ASP A 70 -0.45 7.42 -0.89
C ASP A 70 -1.37 6.26 -1.29
N PRO A 71 -1.08 5.57 -2.42
CA PRO A 71 -1.90 4.45 -2.86
C PRO A 71 -1.86 3.25 -1.91
N VAL A 72 -0.75 3.03 -1.18
CA VAL A 72 -0.63 1.92 -0.20
C VAL A 72 -1.54 2.17 0.99
N MET A 73 -1.51 3.38 1.55
CA MET A 73 -2.36 3.75 2.69
C MET A 73 -3.83 3.84 2.28
N SER A 74 -4.10 4.26 1.05
CA SER A 74 -5.47 4.27 0.49
C SER A 74 -6.02 2.85 0.31
N ALA A 75 -5.21 1.92 -0.22
CA ALA A 75 -5.61 0.52 -0.34
C ALA A 75 -5.79 -0.16 1.02
N ALA A 76 -4.93 0.14 1.98
CA ALA A 76 -5.02 -0.39 3.33
C ALA A 76 -6.25 0.08 4.11
N ALA A 77 -6.79 1.26 3.79
CA ALA A 77 -8.01 1.81 4.39
C ALA A 77 -8.05 1.75 5.93
N GLY A 78 -6.90 1.98 6.58
CA GLY A 78 -6.77 1.94 8.04
C GLY A 78 -6.62 0.54 8.66
N GLN A 79 -6.57 -0.52 7.86
CA GLN A 79 -6.49 -1.90 8.35
C GLN A 79 -5.05 -2.36 8.70
N LEU A 80 -4.02 -1.53 8.45
CA LEU A 80 -2.65 -1.90 8.78
C LEU A 80 -2.40 -1.82 10.29
N GLN A 81 -1.85 -2.91 10.83
CA GLN A 81 -1.29 -2.90 12.17
C GLN A 81 -0.05 -2.00 12.24
N ASP A 82 0.19 -1.38 13.39
CA ASP A 82 1.36 -0.51 13.63
C ASP A 82 2.71 -1.14 13.27
N SER A 83 2.83 -2.45 13.44
CA SER A 83 4.05 -3.20 13.11
C SER A 83 4.33 -3.30 11.60
N LEU A 84 3.32 -3.08 10.78
CA LEU A 84 3.37 -3.11 9.32
C LEU A 84 3.32 -1.70 8.70
N ASP A 85 3.08 -0.67 9.51
CA ASP A 85 3.02 0.72 9.04
C ASP A 85 4.38 1.15 8.44
N PRO A 86 4.46 1.42 7.12
CA PRO A 86 5.70 1.80 6.46
C PRO A 86 6.14 3.24 6.80
N TYR A 87 5.31 3.99 7.50
CA TYR A 87 5.54 5.37 7.92
C TYR A 87 5.97 5.49 9.38
N ARG A 88 6.49 4.40 9.95
CA ARG A 88 6.89 4.30 11.34
C ARG A 88 8.35 3.89 11.47
N LEU A 89 9.19 4.78 12.01
CA LEU A 89 10.61 4.53 12.29
C LEU A 89 10.83 4.31 13.78
N VAL A 90 11.27 3.11 14.15
CA VAL A 90 11.55 2.76 15.54
C VAL A 90 13.04 2.89 15.85
N LEU A 91 13.38 3.72 16.83
CA LEU A 91 14.73 4.14 17.18
C LEU A 91 15.09 3.76 18.63
N PRO A 92 16.37 3.58 18.96
CA PRO A 92 16.79 3.51 20.36
C PRO A 92 16.58 4.87 21.07
N ALA A 93 16.30 4.86 22.38
CA ALA A 93 16.08 6.06 23.19
C ALA A 93 17.19 7.12 23.03
N ALA A 94 18.44 6.71 22.89
CA ALA A 94 19.57 7.62 22.69
C ALA A 94 19.48 8.51 21.44
N LYS A 95 18.52 8.23 20.52
CA LYS A 95 18.29 9.03 19.32
C LYS A 95 17.08 9.98 19.42
N GLU A 96 16.50 10.13 20.59
CA GLU A 96 15.31 10.95 20.82
C GLU A 96 15.50 12.42 20.39
N GLU A 97 16.58 13.06 20.82
CA GLU A 97 16.89 14.45 20.47
C GLU A 97 17.06 14.65 18.95
N LEU A 98 17.76 13.71 18.28
CA LEU A 98 17.94 13.76 16.85
C LEU A 98 16.61 13.56 16.10
N ALA A 99 15.79 12.60 16.55
CA ALA A 99 14.46 12.37 15.98
C ALA A 99 13.52 13.56 16.20
N GLY A 100 13.63 14.23 17.35
CA GLY A 100 12.89 15.45 17.68
C GLY A 100 13.21 16.59 16.72
N ARG A 101 14.48 16.83 16.43
CA ARG A 101 14.90 17.86 15.45
C ARG A 101 14.30 17.59 14.06
N HIS A 102 14.39 16.36 13.57
CA HIS A 102 13.78 16.00 12.29
C HIS A 102 12.24 16.07 12.31
N ALA A 103 11.61 15.73 13.43
CA ALA A 103 10.16 15.92 13.56
C ALA A 103 9.78 17.41 13.46
N ASP A 104 10.57 18.32 14.06
CA ASP A 104 10.34 19.75 13.97
C ASP A 104 10.58 20.30 12.56
N GLU A 105 11.61 19.82 11.85
CA GLU A 105 11.90 20.15 10.46
C GLU A 105 10.74 19.72 9.54
N ILE A 106 10.27 18.47 9.67
CA ILE A 106 9.10 17.99 8.92
C ILE A 106 7.88 18.88 9.24
N ARG A 107 7.60 19.13 10.52
CA ARG A 107 6.44 19.92 10.96
C ARG A 107 6.45 21.33 10.37
N ALA A 108 7.63 21.94 10.27
CA ALA A 108 7.80 23.25 9.65
C ALA A 108 7.60 23.22 8.14
N ALA A 109 7.84 22.08 7.49
CA ALA A 109 7.68 21.89 6.05
C ALA A 109 6.26 21.47 5.63
N LEU A 110 5.38 21.09 6.58
CA LEU A 110 3.99 20.72 6.26
C LEU A 110 3.22 21.96 5.79
N SER A 111 2.76 21.94 4.53
CA SER A 111 2.01 23.04 3.91
C SER A 111 0.51 22.82 3.99
N GLU A 112 0.05 21.61 3.73
CA GLU A 112 -1.35 21.23 3.67
C GLU A 112 -1.64 19.98 4.52
N ARG A 113 -2.84 19.92 5.10
CA ARG A 113 -3.25 18.79 5.97
C ARG A 113 -4.54 18.11 5.50
N GLY A 114 -5.26 18.72 4.57
CA GLY A 114 -6.49 18.19 4.00
C GLY A 114 -6.26 17.01 3.06
N PRO A 115 -7.33 16.36 2.59
CA PRO A 115 -7.23 15.30 1.59
C PRO A 115 -6.48 15.74 0.34
N ALA A 116 -5.72 14.85 -0.27
CA ALA A 116 -5.06 15.08 -1.54
C ALA A 116 -6.00 14.68 -2.69
N GLU A 117 -5.98 15.46 -3.77
CA GLU A 117 -6.80 15.18 -4.97
C GLU A 117 -6.23 14.05 -5.81
N ARG A 118 -4.94 13.73 -5.62
CA ARG A 118 -4.21 12.68 -6.34
C ARG A 118 -3.15 12.05 -5.44
N PHE A 119 -2.64 10.90 -5.86
CA PHE A 119 -1.47 10.32 -5.21
C PHE A 119 -0.23 11.20 -5.44
N LEU A 120 0.44 11.54 -4.36
CA LEU A 120 1.69 12.31 -4.34
C LEU A 120 2.88 11.39 -4.09
N VAL A 121 2.64 10.22 -3.54
CA VAL A 121 3.62 9.14 -3.39
C VAL A 121 3.44 8.17 -4.55
N ALA A 122 4.55 7.78 -5.18
CA ALA A 122 4.53 6.82 -6.28
C ALA A 122 3.97 5.46 -5.84
N GLY A 123 3.16 4.86 -6.68
CA GLY A 123 2.67 3.49 -6.50
C GLY A 123 3.80 2.45 -6.55
N PRO A 124 3.57 1.26 -6.01
CA PRO A 124 4.51 0.15 -6.14
C PRO A 124 4.77 -0.21 -7.61
N SER A 125 6.00 -0.65 -7.91
CA SER A 125 6.41 -1.03 -9.27
C SER A 125 5.56 -2.16 -9.86
N VAL A 126 5.42 -2.19 -11.17
CA VAL A 126 4.78 -3.25 -11.96
C VAL A 126 5.81 -3.92 -12.88
N PRO A 127 5.61 -5.17 -13.35
CA PRO A 127 4.47 -6.04 -13.09
C PRO A 127 4.47 -6.61 -11.66
N ARG A 128 3.27 -7.03 -11.19
CA ARG A 128 3.08 -7.68 -9.89
C ARG A 128 2.10 -8.84 -9.97
N GLY A 129 2.25 -9.78 -9.08
CA GLY A 129 1.33 -10.89 -8.92
C GLY A 129 1.44 -11.52 -7.55
N PHE A 130 0.40 -12.23 -7.15
CA PHE A 130 0.41 -13.04 -5.93
C PHE A 130 -0.58 -14.19 -6.04
N LYS A 131 -0.37 -15.22 -5.22
CA LYS A 131 -1.29 -16.36 -5.11
C LYS A 131 -2.26 -16.13 -3.96
N ALA A 132 -3.55 -16.20 -4.30
CA ALA A 132 -4.66 -16.25 -3.36
C ALA A 132 -5.04 -17.71 -3.08
N TRP A 133 -5.99 -17.95 -2.19
CA TRP A 133 -6.50 -19.29 -1.91
C TRP A 133 -7.21 -19.91 -3.12
N ASP A 134 -7.98 -19.10 -3.83
CA ASP A 134 -8.87 -19.53 -4.92
C ASP A 134 -8.33 -19.26 -6.32
N GLY A 135 -7.19 -18.61 -6.44
CA GLY A 135 -6.60 -18.27 -7.73
C GLY A 135 -5.29 -17.52 -7.64
N GLU A 136 -4.84 -17.05 -8.77
CA GLU A 136 -3.69 -16.16 -8.92
C GLU A 136 -4.14 -14.82 -9.48
N ALA A 137 -3.63 -13.72 -8.91
CA ALA A 137 -3.81 -12.37 -9.38
C ALA A 137 -2.51 -11.88 -10.03
N ALA A 138 -2.59 -11.37 -11.24
CA ALA A 138 -1.47 -10.75 -11.97
C ALA A 138 -1.86 -9.37 -12.49
N PHE A 139 -0.95 -8.41 -12.41
CA PHE A 139 -1.10 -7.04 -12.91
C PHE A 139 0.12 -6.65 -13.74
N ASP A 140 -0.08 -6.34 -15.00
CA ASP A 140 0.96 -5.98 -15.97
C ASP A 140 1.17 -4.45 -16.12
N GLY A 141 0.43 -3.64 -15.36
CA GLY A 141 0.39 -2.18 -15.48
C GLY A 141 -0.77 -1.67 -16.35
N GLN A 142 -1.40 -2.54 -17.14
CA GLN A 142 -2.51 -2.18 -18.04
C GLN A 142 -3.81 -2.92 -17.71
N ALA A 143 -3.69 -4.14 -17.17
CA ALA A 143 -4.84 -4.95 -16.79
C ALA A 143 -4.52 -5.88 -15.63
N VAL A 144 -5.54 -6.19 -14.83
CA VAL A 144 -5.53 -7.25 -13.83
C VAL A 144 -6.07 -8.53 -14.45
N THR A 145 -5.35 -9.64 -14.25
CA THR A 145 -5.79 -10.97 -14.65
C THR A 145 -5.99 -11.83 -13.42
N PHE A 146 -7.12 -12.51 -13.32
CA PHE A 146 -7.41 -13.56 -12.35
C PHE A 146 -7.48 -14.91 -13.04
N THR A 147 -6.69 -15.86 -12.55
CA THR A 147 -6.67 -17.26 -13.01
C THR A 147 -7.07 -18.17 -11.84
N TRP A 148 -8.06 -19.02 -12.05
CA TRP A 148 -8.70 -19.78 -10.96
C TRP A 148 -8.06 -21.13 -10.72
N PHE A 149 -7.91 -21.52 -9.45
CA PHE A 149 -7.47 -22.85 -9.06
C PHE A 149 -8.65 -23.82 -8.95
N LEU A 150 -8.50 -25.01 -9.50
CA LEU A 150 -9.51 -26.08 -9.45
C LEU A 150 -9.97 -26.45 -8.02
N SER A 151 -9.06 -26.37 -7.06
CA SER A 151 -9.32 -26.80 -5.67
C SER A 151 -9.82 -25.68 -4.75
N GLY A 152 -9.71 -24.41 -5.15
CA GLY A 152 -10.03 -23.26 -4.30
C GLY A 152 -11.17 -22.39 -4.80
N ALA A 153 -11.33 -22.31 -6.12
CA ALA A 153 -12.34 -21.45 -6.73
C ALA A 153 -13.76 -21.97 -6.54
N SER A 154 -14.69 -21.04 -6.27
CA SER A 154 -16.12 -21.36 -6.22
C SER A 154 -16.67 -21.73 -7.60
N PRO A 155 -17.80 -22.46 -7.67
CA PRO A 155 -18.44 -22.77 -8.95
C PRO A 155 -18.73 -21.54 -9.81
N ALA A 156 -19.04 -20.40 -9.20
CA ALA A 156 -19.31 -19.15 -9.92
C ALA A 156 -18.04 -18.63 -10.64
N LYS A 157 -16.88 -18.62 -9.95
CA LYS A 157 -15.59 -18.23 -10.52
C LYS A 157 -15.14 -19.21 -11.61
N TYR A 158 -15.27 -20.50 -11.33
CA TYR A 158 -14.90 -21.54 -12.29
C TYR A 158 -15.73 -21.45 -13.58
N THR A 159 -17.04 -21.25 -13.46
CA THR A 159 -17.93 -21.07 -14.63
C THR A 159 -17.61 -19.77 -15.39
N ALA A 160 -17.21 -18.73 -14.68
CA ALA A 160 -16.80 -17.47 -15.29
C ALA A 160 -15.51 -17.61 -16.12
N GLY A 161 -14.66 -18.60 -15.81
CA GLY A 161 -13.33 -18.76 -16.39
C GLY A 161 -12.36 -17.66 -15.98
N ASP A 162 -11.13 -17.71 -16.48
CA ASP A 162 -10.13 -16.69 -16.24
C ASP A 162 -10.63 -15.31 -16.70
N ARG A 163 -10.28 -14.28 -15.97
CA ARG A 163 -10.77 -12.93 -16.21
C ARG A 163 -9.62 -11.95 -16.37
N ARG A 164 -9.76 -11.05 -17.34
CA ARG A 164 -8.86 -9.91 -17.56
C ARG A 164 -9.66 -8.62 -17.50
N TYR A 165 -9.24 -7.71 -16.62
CA TYR A 165 -9.88 -6.43 -16.38
C TYR A 165 -8.91 -5.31 -16.75
N PRO A 166 -9.11 -4.59 -17.88
CA PRO A 166 -8.33 -3.42 -18.24
C PRO A 166 -8.45 -2.34 -17.16
N VAL A 167 -7.36 -1.62 -16.86
CA VAL A 167 -7.37 -0.52 -15.88
C VAL A 167 -8.45 0.52 -16.19
N SER A 168 -8.72 0.78 -17.46
CA SER A 168 -9.77 1.70 -17.91
C SER A 168 -11.20 1.30 -17.52
N GLU A 169 -11.42 0.03 -17.17
CA GLU A 169 -12.71 -0.49 -16.69
C GLU A 169 -12.76 -0.59 -15.16
N ILE A 170 -11.62 -0.47 -14.46
CA ILE A 170 -11.55 -0.54 -13.01
C ILE A 170 -11.82 0.85 -12.42
N GLU A 171 -12.79 0.95 -11.53
CA GLU A 171 -13.16 2.18 -10.85
C GLU A 171 -12.52 2.32 -9.46
N GLY A 172 -12.12 1.20 -8.86
CA GLY A 172 -11.49 1.14 -7.56
C GLY A 172 -11.06 -0.27 -7.18
N VAL A 173 -10.37 -0.37 -6.04
CA VAL A 173 -9.93 -1.63 -5.46
C VAL A 173 -10.31 -1.62 -3.98
N GLU A 174 -10.89 -2.70 -3.51
CA GLU A 174 -11.18 -2.96 -2.12
C GLU A 174 -10.27 -4.10 -1.64
N TRP A 175 -9.50 -3.84 -0.60
CA TRP A 175 -8.61 -4.81 0.00
C TRP A 175 -8.99 -5.02 1.47
N HIS A 176 -9.23 -6.26 1.84
CA HIS A 176 -9.45 -6.67 3.22
C HIS A 176 -8.27 -7.50 3.70
N ALA A 177 -7.66 -7.08 4.80
CA ALA A 177 -6.58 -7.81 5.44
C ALA A 177 -7.02 -9.24 5.79
N LEU A 178 -6.05 -10.17 5.82
CA LEU A 178 -6.31 -11.52 6.29
C LEU A 178 -6.55 -11.50 7.81
N GLU A 179 -7.80 -11.55 8.23
CA GLU A 179 -8.24 -11.66 9.61
C GLU A 179 -9.01 -12.98 9.78
N ASP A 180 -8.81 -13.70 10.89
CA ASP A 180 -9.48 -14.96 11.20
C ASP A 180 -9.50 -15.97 10.03
N ALA A 181 -8.39 -16.05 9.28
CA ALA A 181 -8.21 -16.88 8.09
C ALA A 181 -9.05 -16.48 6.87
N SER A 182 -9.64 -15.29 6.86
CA SER A 182 -10.34 -14.73 5.70
C SER A 182 -9.85 -13.31 5.37
N GLY A 183 -9.80 -13.00 4.09
CA GLY A 183 -9.48 -11.69 3.55
C GLY A 183 -9.70 -11.73 2.04
N SER A 184 -9.68 -10.60 1.38
CA SER A 184 -9.95 -10.55 -0.07
C SER A 184 -9.37 -9.32 -0.74
N LEU A 185 -9.21 -9.42 -2.04
CA LEU A 185 -9.01 -8.27 -2.92
C LEU A 185 -10.12 -8.30 -3.97
N ARG A 186 -10.86 -7.21 -4.10
CA ARG A 186 -11.95 -7.03 -5.05
C ARG A 186 -11.69 -5.83 -5.95
N LEU A 187 -11.97 -5.99 -7.23
CA LEU A 187 -11.99 -4.89 -8.19
C LEU A 187 -13.42 -4.35 -8.32
N HIS A 188 -13.57 -3.05 -8.21
CA HIS A 188 -14.79 -2.37 -8.63
C HIS A 188 -14.72 -2.12 -10.13
N VAL A 189 -15.43 -2.93 -10.90
CA VAL A 189 -15.39 -2.90 -12.37
C VAL A 189 -16.66 -2.24 -12.87
N ARG A 190 -16.52 -1.35 -13.83
CA ARG A 190 -17.65 -0.61 -14.42
C ARG A 190 -18.71 -1.57 -14.98
N GLY A 191 -19.96 -1.38 -14.56
CA GLY A 191 -21.08 -2.20 -14.99
C GLY A 191 -21.12 -3.61 -14.38
N HIS A 192 -20.18 -3.96 -13.52
CA HIS A 192 -20.21 -5.22 -12.78
C HIS A 192 -20.98 -5.06 -11.47
N HIS A 193 -21.99 -5.92 -11.27
CA HIS A 193 -22.72 -6.00 -10.00
C HIS A 193 -22.05 -7.02 -9.11
N ALA A 194 -21.21 -6.56 -8.19
CA ALA A 194 -20.47 -7.42 -7.28
C ALA A 194 -21.42 -8.12 -6.29
N PRO A 195 -21.39 -9.47 -6.18
CA PRO A 195 -22.11 -10.17 -5.13
C PRO A 195 -21.53 -9.81 -3.75
N ALA A 196 -22.36 -9.89 -2.71
CA ALA A 196 -21.93 -9.60 -1.34
C ALA A 196 -20.78 -10.51 -0.88
N ASP A 197 -20.79 -11.77 -1.31
CA ASP A 197 -19.76 -12.77 -0.99
C ASP A 197 -18.59 -12.68 -1.99
N PRO A 198 -17.37 -12.25 -1.57
CA PRO A 198 -16.20 -12.18 -2.44
C PRO A 198 -15.83 -13.53 -3.07
N ASN A 199 -16.17 -14.62 -2.41
CA ASN A 199 -15.91 -15.97 -2.94
C ASN A 199 -16.72 -16.28 -4.20
N LYS A 200 -17.87 -15.60 -4.40
CA LYS A 200 -18.73 -15.79 -5.58
C LYS A 200 -18.48 -14.75 -6.68
N ASP A 201 -17.60 -13.80 -6.42
CA ASP A 201 -17.33 -12.68 -7.32
C ASP A 201 -16.14 -12.95 -8.23
N PRO A 202 -16.32 -13.07 -9.57
CA PRO A 202 -15.20 -13.21 -10.51
C PRO A 202 -14.26 -12.01 -10.57
N ALA A 203 -14.65 -10.85 -10.03
CA ALA A 203 -13.80 -9.66 -9.89
C ALA A 203 -13.07 -9.61 -8.53
N SER A 204 -13.03 -10.72 -7.78
CA SER A 204 -12.40 -10.81 -6.46
C SER A 204 -11.57 -12.07 -6.33
N VAL A 205 -10.46 -12.01 -5.58
CA VAL A 205 -9.72 -13.18 -5.08
C VAL A 205 -9.79 -13.23 -3.56
N VAL A 206 -9.86 -14.43 -3.00
CA VAL A 206 -10.01 -14.67 -1.55
C VAL A 206 -8.69 -15.17 -0.98
N PHE A 207 -8.29 -14.60 0.16
CA PHE A 207 -7.09 -15.01 0.88
C PHE A 207 -7.37 -16.20 1.80
N GLY A 208 -6.32 -16.88 2.20
CA GLY A 208 -6.38 -17.99 3.13
C GLY A 208 -5.03 -18.21 3.81
N ILE A 209 -4.96 -19.19 4.69
CA ILE A 209 -3.71 -19.49 5.40
C ILE A 209 -2.57 -19.75 4.40
N GLY A 210 -1.53 -18.91 4.45
CA GLY A 210 -0.38 -19.00 3.54
C GLY A 210 -0.59 -18.40 2.13
N HIS A 211 -1.75 -17.78 1.85
CA HIS A 211 -2.09 -17.22 0.55
C HIS A 211 -2.66 -15.80 0.70
N GLY A 212 -2.23 -14.88 -0.15
CA GLY A 212 -2.70 -13.50 -0.12
C GLY A 212 -2.14 -12.69 1.06
N ALA A 213 -0.92 -13.01 1.50
CA ALA A 213 -0.28 -12.31 2.61
C ALA A 213 -0.23 -10.80 2.36
N THR A 214 -0.36 -10.00 3.44
CA THR A 214 -0.38 -8.52 3.36
C THR A 214 0.78 -7.95 2.56
N HIS A 215 1.98 -8.50 2.68
CA HIS A 215 3.16 -8.01 1.96
C HIS A 215 3.13 -8.27 0.45
N GLU A 216 2.26 -9.17 -0.04
CA GLU A 216 2.07 -9.47 -1.45
C GLU A 216 0.82 -8.77 -2.00
N SER A 217 -0.31 -8.93 -1.31
CA SER A 217 -1.62 -8.48 -1.79
C SER A 217 -1.84 -6.97 -1.67
N LEU A 218 -1.33 -6.31 -0.60
CA LEU A 218 -1.50 -4.87 -0.43
C LEU A 218 -0.68 -4.04 -1.43
N PRO A 219 0.62 -4.34 -1.71
CA PRO A 219 1.33 -3.65 -2.78
C PRO A 219 0.72 -3.88 -4.16
N PHE A 220 0.11 -5.03 -4.40
CA PHE A 220 -0.66 -5.29 -5.61
C PHE A 220 -1.87 -4.36 -5.71
N ALA A 221 -2.71 -4.31 -4.66
CA ALA A 221 -3.87 -3.42 -4.60
C ALA A 221 -3.48 -1.95 -4.82
N ALA A 222 -2.41 -1.51 -4.18
CA ALA A 222 -1.87 -0.15 -4.30
C ALA A 222 -1.38 0.17 -5.72
N ALA A 223 -0.71 -0.78 -6.39
CA ALA A 223 -0.26 -0.61 -7.76
C ALA A 223 -1.44 -0.46 -8.74
N VAL A 224 -2.50 -1.27 -8.56
CA VAL A 224 -3.72 -1.15 -9.38
C VAL A 224 -4.42 0.19 -9.11
N LEU A 225 -4.56 0.63 -7.86
CA LEU A 225 -5.14 1.94 -7.52
C LEU A 225 -4.36 3.11 -8.13
N ALA A 226 -3.03 3.06 -8.09
CA ALA A 226 -2.18 4.08 -8.71
C ALA A 226 -2.45 4.17 -10.22
N ALA A 227 -2.46 3.05 -10.93
CA ALA A 227 -2.74 3.01 -12.37
C ALA A 227 -4.16 3.49 -12.71
N VAL A 228 -5.15 3.14 -11.89
CA VAL A 228 -6.54 3.65 -12.06
C VAL A 228 -6.59 5.16 -11.94
N GLN A 229 -5.88 5.73 -10.97
CA GLN A 229 -5.86 7.19 -10.80
C GLN A 229 -5.13 7.90 -11.94
N GLU A 230 -4.00 7.35 -12.42
CA GLU A 230 -3.26 7.88 -13.57
C GLU A 230 -4.13 7.89 -14.82
N THR A 231 -4.88 6.81 -15.08
CA THR A 231 -5.80 6.72 -16.22
C THR A 231 -6.94 7.76 -16.13
N LYS A 232 -7.42 8.06 -14.93
CA LYS A 232 -8.44 9.11 -14.72
C LYS A 232 -7.88 10.53 -14.84
N ALA A 233 -6.60 10.73 -14.54
CA ALA A 233 -5.93 12.02 -14.59
C ALA A 233 -5.44 12.40 -16.00
N GLU A 234 -5.28 11.43 -16.92
CA GLU A 234 -5.02 11.73 -18.34
C GLU A 234 -6.29 12.32 -18.98
N PRO A 235 -6.41 13.65 -19.14
CA PRO A 235 -7.56 14.20 -19.83
C PRO A 235 -7.47 13.79 -21.30
N LEU A 236 -8.61 13.46 -21.88
CA LEU A 236 -9.02 13.39 -23.28
C LEU A 236 -8.27 14.35 -24.26
N SER A 237 -6.96 14.38 -24.24
CA SER A 237 -6.14 15.20 -25.13
C SER A 237 -5.80 14.49 -26.45
N ARG A 238 -6.66 13.52 -26.87
CA ARG A 238 -6.63 12.93 -28.20
C ARG A 238 -8.04 12.81 -28.78
N ARG A 239 -8.57 13.96 -29.21
CA ARG A 239 -9.57 14.03 -30.27
C ARG A 239 -9.18 15.10 -31.26
#